data_8972525f89423763b8d0c2443cb9933e
#
_entry.id   8972525f89423763b8d0c2443cb9933e
#
_cell.length_a   1.000
_cell.length_b   1.000
_cell.length_c   1.000
_cell.angle_alpha   90.00
_cell.angle_beta   90.00
_cell.angle_gamma   90.00
#
_symmetry.space_group_name_H-M   'P 1'
#
loop_
_entity.id
_entity.type
_entity.pdbx_description
1 polymer ?
#
loop_
_entity_poly.entity_id
_entity_poly.type
_entity_poly.pdbx_seq_one_letter_code
_entity_poly.pdbx_strand_id
1 'polypeptide(L)'
;MNRRMAIQQITASAVLLGATTARASRADGSRIGGAGSDGRGAQAAATATPTGPYTLPPLPYAYDALEPYFDAETMHLHHDKHHQSYVDKLNAAVEGHPDLSSRTVYDLVANLDAMPMAQLAAIRNQGGGHANHSFLWETLGKGGAAPSGELAKAIDAKFGSFSSFQEKLTAAAVGVFGSGWAWLVRLPGGVLAIETTPNQDSPLTVGHTPVLGVDVWEHAYYLKYKNKRPDYVKAYFSAVNWDAVSAKFADGKKA
;
A
#
# COMPACT_ATOMS: atom_id res chain seq x y z
N MET A 1 41.08 13.29 19.46
CA MET A 1 40.52 14.52 18.86
C MET A 1 38.99 14.47 19.03
N ASN A 2 38.50 15.27 19.99
CA ASN A 2 37.07 15.35 20.33
C ASN A 2 36.33 16.26 19.33
N ARG A 3 35.25 15.79 18.71
CA ARG A 3 34.30 16.67 18.03
C ARG A 3 32.97 16.67 18.79
N ARG A 4 32.73 17.79 19.48
CA ARG A 4 31.49 18.11 20.18
C ARG A 4 30.36 18.32 19.19
N MET A 5 29.21 17.65 19.43
CA MET A 5 27.93 17.92 18.76
C MET A 5 27.37 19.25 19.26
N ALA A 6 27.02 20.14 18.33
CA ALA A 6 26.24 21.33 18.61
C ALA A 6 24.75 20.98 18.43
N ILE A 7 23.98 21.08 19.50
CA ILE A 7 22.51 20.98 19.49
C ILE A 7 21.98 22.39 19.23
N GLN A 8 21.32 22.62 18.09
CA GLN A 8 20.56 23.82 17.83
C GLN A 8 19.15 23.67 18.37
N GLN A 9 18.77 24.52 19.30
CA GLN A 9 17.39 24.68 19.79
C GLN A 9 16.58 25.48 18.77
N ILE A 10 15.44 24.93 18.36
CA ILE A 10 14.43 25.64 17.56
C ILE A 10 13.37 26.15 18.53
N THR A 11 13.25 27.47 18.63
CA THR A 11 12.23 28.17 19.41
C THR A 11 10.89 28.16 18.66
N ALA A 12 9.84 27.69 19.32
CA ALA A 12 8.46 27.72 18.81
C ALA A 12 7.87 29.12 19.02
N SER A 13 7.40 29.74 17.93
CA SER A 13 6.59 30.97 17.97
C SER A 13 5.10 30.62 17.99
N ALA A 14 4.41 31.01 19.04
CA ALA A 14 2.98 30.89 19.18
C ALA A 14 2.27 31.99 18.38
N VAL A 15 1.33 31.60 17.50
CA VAL A 15 0.39 32.52 16.81
C VAL A 15 -0.96 32.44 17.51
N LEU A 16 -1.42 33.57 18.07
CA LEU A 16 -2.76 33.76 18.62
C LEU A 16 -3.76 33.88 17.43
N LEU A 17 -4.80 33.05 17.40
CA LEU A 17 -5.97 33.24 16.55
C LEU A 17 -7.09 33.86 17.37
N GLY A 18 -7.57 35.04 16.91
CA GLY A 18 -8.73 35.74 17.46
C GLY A 18 -10.03 35.06 17.03
N ALA A 19 -10.96 34.91 17.97
CA ALA A 19 -12.30 34.42 17.77
C ALA A 19 -13.22 35.55 17.27
N THR A 20 -13.88 35.33 16.12
CA THR A 20 -15.04 36.17 15.70
C THR A 20 -16.33 35.37 15.84
N THR A 21 -17.22 35.88 16.67
CA THR A 21 -18.57 35.36 16.91
C THR A 21 -19.49 35.74 15.76
N ALA A 22 -20.15 34.80 15.11
CA ALA A 22 -21.25 35.02 14.19
C ALA A 22 -22.57 34.58 14.83
N ARG A 23 -23.52 35.52 14.76
CA ARG A 23 -24.82 35.56 15.40
C ARG A 23 -25.83 34.72 14.61
N ALA A 24 -26.62 33.91 15.30
CA ALA A 24 -27.71 33.11 14.73
C ALA A 24 -28.94 34.01 14.43
N SER A 25 -29.53 33.83 13.24
CA SER A 25 -30.89 34.28 12.93
C SER A 25 -31.80 33.06 12.78
N ARG A 26 -32.84 33.02 13.61
CA ARG A 26 -34.00 32.14 13.48
C ARG A 26 -34.95 32.68 12.42
N ALA A 27 -35.45 31.82 11.53
CA ALA A 27 -36.73 32.02 10.85
C ALA A 27 -37.51 30.70 10.87
N ASP A 28 -38.70 30.84 11.40
CA ASP A 28 -39.79 29.89 11.58
C ASP A 28 -40.56 29.71 10.26
N GLY A 29 -41.20 28.55 10.07
CA GLY A 29 -42.17 28.40 8.97
C GLY A 29 -42.42 26.96 8.50
N SER A 30 -43.37 26.30 9.17
CA SER A 30 -43.99 25.02 8.80
C SER A 30 -44.55 24.97 7.38
N ARG A 31 -44.56 23.79 6.73
CA ARG A 31 -45.75 23.12 6.20
C ARG A 31 -45.48 21.69 5.68
N ILE A 32 -46.44 20.86 6.03
CA ILE A 32 -46.66 19.45 5.74
C ILE A 32 -46.98 19.23 4.26
N GLY A 33 -46.58 18.09 3.71
CA GLY A 33 -47.31 17.48 2.59
C GLY A 33 -46.50 16.67 1.58
N GLY A 34 -46.80 15.39 1.46
CA GLY A 34 -46.70 14.67 0.20
C GLY A 34 -45.67 13.54 0.15
N ALA A 35 -46.15 12.32 0.37
CA ALA A 35 -45.49 11.09 0.02
C ALA A 35 -45.25 11.01 -1.49
N GLY A 36 -43.99 10.73 -1.88
CA GLY A 36 -43.63 10.39 -3.23
C GLY A 36 -42.51 9.35 -3.15
N SER A 37 -42.88 8.10 -3.37
CA SER A 37 -41.96 6.97 -3.52
C SER A 37 -41.28 7.05 -4.88
N ASP A 38 -40.09 7.62 -4.95
CA ASP A 38 -39.27 7.54 -6.14
C ASP A 38 -38.06 6.63 -5.86
N GLY A 39 -38.14 5.45 -6.47
CA GLY A 39 -37.02 4.51 -6.54
C GLY A 39 -35.82 5.17 -7.25
N ARG A 40 -34.85 5.62 -6.47
CA ARG A 40 -33.53 5.98 -7.00
C ARG A 40 -32.75 4.69 -7.21
N GLY A 41 -32.78 4.24 -8.46
CA GLY A 41 -31.85 3.25 -8.94
C GLY A 41 -30.42 3.66 -8.57
N ALA A 42 -29.67 2.72 -8.01
CA ALA A 42 -28.25 2.87 -7.76
C ALA A 42 -27.58 3.22 -9.09
N GLN A 43 -27.23 4.48 -9.23
CA GLN A 43 -26.45 4.97 -10.36
C GLN A 43 -25.06 4.41 -10.18
N ALA A 44 -24.71 3.40 -10.97
CA ALA A 44 -23.35 2.90 -11.08
C ALA A 44 -22.46 4.11 -11.36
N ALA A 45 -21.51 4.36 -10.46
CA ALA A 45 -20.52 5.40 -10.67
C ALA A 45 -19.82 5.10 -12.01
N ALA A 46 -19.98 6.00 -12.98
CA ALA A 46 -19.28 5.91 -14.25
C ALA A 46 -17.78 5.90 -13.92
N THR A 47 -17.12 4.78 -14.16
CA THR A 47 -15.67 4.66 -14.10
C THR A 47 -15.10 5.62 -15.14
N ALA A 48 -14.47 6.69 -14.70
CA ALA A 48 -13.77 7.61 -15.59
C ALA A 48 -12.77 6.80 -16.43
N THR A 49 -12.76 7.04 -17.74
CA THR A 49 -11.78 6.43 -18.65
C THR A 49 -10.37 6.83 -18.18
N PRO A 50 -9.43 5.88 -18.02
CA PRO A 50 -8.07 6.21 -17.61
C PRO A 50 -7.45 7.23 -18.58
N THR A 51 -6.94 8.35 -18.07
CA THR A 51 -6.36 9.44 -18.88
C THR A 51 -4.85 9.33 -19.04
N GLY A 52 -4.27 8.13 -18.86
CA GLY A 52 -2.83 7.93 -18.92
C GLY A 52 -2.44 6.48 -19.20
N PRO A 53 -1.13 6.18 -19.28
CA PRO A 53 -0.62 4.86 -19.64
C PRO A 53 -0.83 3.81 -18.54
N TYR A 54 -0.97 4.25 -17.27
CA TYR A 54 -1.18 3.35 -16.15
C TYR A 54 -2.66 3.25 -15.80
N THR A 55 -3.09 2.05 -15.47
CA THR A 55 -4.49 1.74 -15.12
C THR A 55 -4.54 0.99 -13.80
N LEU A 56 -5.64 1.17 -13.05
CA LEU A 56 -5.90 0.36 -11.87
C LEU A 56 -6.15 -1.09 -12.31
N PRO A 57 -5.29 -2.07 -11.93
CA PRO A 57 -5.55 -3.46 -12.25
C PRO A 57 -6.79 -3.94 -11.47
N PRO A 58 -7.67 -4.76 -12.07
CA PRO A 58 -8.80 -5.34 -11.34
C PRO A 58 -8.29 -6.26 -10.23
N LEU A 59 -9.03 -6.35 -9.12
CA LEU A 59 -8.75 -7.37 -8.10
C LEU A 59 -8.96 -8.76 -8.70
N PRO A 60 -8.07 -9.75 -8.41
CA PRO A 60 -8.24 -11.12 -8.88
C PRO A 60 -9.30 -11.92 -8.09
N TYR A 61 -10.01 -11.28 -7.17
CA TYR A 61 -11.05 -11.84 -6.30
C TYR A 61 -12.11 -10.77 -5.95
N ALA A 62 -13.27 -11.19 -5.43
CA ALA A 62 -14.31 -10.27 -4.97
C ALA A 62 -13.85 -9.50 -3.71
N TYR A 63 -14.43 -8.32 -3.48
CA TYR A 63 -14.04 -7.46 -2.35
C TYR A 63 -14.25 -8.10 -0.98
N ASP A 64 -15.21 -9.01 -0.84
CA ASP A 64 -15.53 -9.77 0.37
C ASP A 64 -14.78 -11.12 0.47
N ALA A 65 -13.99 -11.48 -0.54
CA ALA A 65 -13.35 -12.80 -0.60
C ALA A 65 -12.32 -13.04 0.52
N LEU A 66 -11.80 -11.98 1.12
CA LEU A 66 -10.80 -12.03 2.19
C LEU A 66 -11.43 -11.97 3.60
N GLU A 67 -12.77 -11.95 3.70
CA GLU A 67 -13.46 -12.07 4.99
C GLU A 67 -13.16 -13.43 5.65
N PRO A 68 -13.03 -13.49 6.96
CA PRO A 68 -13.22 -12.42 7.95
C PRO A 68 -11.95 -11.63 8.26
N TYR A 69 -10.88 -11.77 7.52
CA TYR A 69 -9.58 -11.16 7.80
C TYR A 69 -9.48 -9.71 7.36
N PHE A 70 -9.99 -9.40 6.16
CA PHE A 70 -10.14 -8.05 5.62
C PHE A 70 -11.62 -7.82 5.34
N ASP A 71 -12.16 -6.67 5.77
CA ASP A 71 -13.54 -6.33 5.47
C ASP A 71 -13.68 -5.73 4.07
N ALA A 72 -14.85 -5.95 3.46
CA ALA A 72 -15.14 -5.49 2.11
C ALA A 72 -15.05 -3.96 1.99
N GLU A 73 -15.40 -3.20 3.03
CA GLU A 73 -15.30 -1.74 3.03
C GLU A 73 -13.84 -1.28 2.94
N THR A 74 -12.96 -1.89 3.74
CA THR A 74 -11.50 -1.66 3.63
C THR A 74 -11.01 -1.97 2.23
N MET A 75 -11.42 -3.09 1.63
CA MET A 75 -10.97 -3.49 0.29
C MET A 75 -11.43 -2.50 -0.78
N HIS A 76 -12.68 -2.01 -0.74
CA HIS A 76 -13.16 -0.97 -1.64
C HIS A 76 -12.38 0.35 -1.50
N LEU A 77 -12.14 0.82 -0.28
CA LEU A 77 -11.39 2.04 -0.05
C LEU A 77 -9.93 1.89 -0.46
N HIS A 78 -9.31 0.78 -0.10
CA HIS A 78 -7.90 0.52 -0.36
C HIS A 78 -7.61 0.39 -1.85
N HIS A 79 -8.45 -0.34 -2.60
CA HIS A 79 -8.30 -0.52 -4.04
C HIS A 79 -8.85 0.69 -4.82
N ASP A 80 -10.15 1.01 -4.70
CA ASP A 80 -10.83 1.96 -5.59
C ASP A 80 -10.52 3.43 -5.28
N LYS A 81 -9.95 3.73 -4.09
CA LYS A 81 -9.61 5.09 -3.68
C LYS A 81 -8.11 5.28 -3.52
N HIS A 82 -7.46 4.53 -2.63
CA HIS A 82 -6.02 4.71 -2.37
C HIS A 82 -5.18 4.29 -3.56
N HIS A 83 -5.34 3.07 -4.08
CA HIS A 83 -4.58 2.61 -5.24
C HIS A 83 -4.92 3.42 -6.50
N GLN A 84 -6.21 3.70 -6.78
CA GLN A 84 -6.61 4.56 -7.90
C GLN A 84 -5.95 5.94 -7.82
N SER A 85 -5.89 6.54 -6.63
CA SER A 85 -5.22 7.83 -6.44
C SER A 85 -3.73 7.81 -6.77
N TYR A 86 -3.04 6.69 -6.49
CA TYR A 86 -1.64 6.53 -6.91
C TYR A 86 -1.52 6.45 -8.43
N VAL A 87 -2.40 5.71 -9.09
CA VAL A 87 -2.45 5.61 -10.56
C VAL A 87 -2.68 6.99 -11.20
N ASP A 88 -3.69 7.73 -10.73
CA ASP A 88 -4.04 9.04 -11.29
C ASP A 88 -2.89 10.04 -11.16
N LYS A 89 -2.26 10.09 -9.99
CA LYS A 89 -1.13 10.99 -9.71
C LYS A 89 0.15 10.58 -10.44
N LEU A 90 0.37 9.28 -10.66
CA LEU A 90 1.49 8.81 -11.49
C LEU A 90 1.27 9.22 -12.94
N ASN A 91 0.07 9.03 -13.49
CA ASN A 91 -0.27 9.48 -14.84
C ASN A 91 -0.04 10.97 -15.03
N ALA A 92 -0.48 11.79 -14.08
CA ALA A 92 -0.21 13.24 -14.10
C ALA A 92 1.29 13.56 -14.03
N ALA A 93 2.08 12.78 -13.29
CA ALA A 93 3.53 13.01 -13.17
C ALA A 93 4.31 12.68 -14.44
N VAL A 94 3.82 11.76 -15.28
CA VAL A 94 4.47 11.38 -16.54
C VAL A 94 3.82 12.00 -17.76
N GLU A 95 2.79 12.83 -17.57
CA GLU A 95 2.15 13.58 -18.66
C GLU A 95 3.17 14.45 -19.40
N GLY A 96 3.19 14.40 -20.73
CA GLY A 96 4.17 15.12 -21.55
C GLY A 96 5.59 14.51 -21.57
N HIS A 97 5.80 13.36 -20.90
CA HIS A 97 7.08 12.64 -20.85
C HIS A 97 6.97 11.25 -21.49
N PRO A 98 7.00 11.13 -22.83
CA PRO A 98 6.82 9.84 -23.52
C PRO A 98 7.90 8.80 -23.20
N ASP A 99 9.09 9.23 -22.84
CA ASP A 99 10.19 8.38 -22.35
C ASP A 99 9.90 7.72 -21.00
N LEU A 100 9.09 8.34 -20.16
CA LEU A 100 8.64 7.80 -18.87
C LEU A 100 7.34 7.02 -19.04
N SER A 101 6.38 7.56 -19.77
CA SER A 101 5.05 6.96 -19.94
C SER A 101 5.06 5.66 -20.77
N SER A 102 6.12 5.38 -21.52
CA SER A 102 6.30 4.10 -22.25
C SER A 102 6.88 2.99 -21.39
N ARG A 103 7.34 3.27 -20.17
CA ARG A 103 7.94 2.29 -19.25
C ARG A 103 6.88 1.65 -18.37
N THR A 104 7.15 0.44 -17.87
CA THR A 104 6.31 -0.16 -16.82
C THR A 104 6.52 0.58 -15.49
N VAL A 105 5.52 0.55 -14.60
CA VAL A 105 5.66 1.15 -13.27
C VAL A 105 6.81 0.51 -12.48
N TYR A 106 7.02 -0.80 -12.64
CA TYR A 106 8.12 -1.53 -11.99
C TYR A 106 9.49 -1.05 -12.46
N ASP A 107 9.62 -0.79 -13.78
CA ASP A 107 10.86 -0.25 -14.35
C ASP A 107 11.12 1.19 -13.89
N LEU A 108 10.11 2.05 -13.80
CA LEU A 108 10.27 3.39 -13.24
C LEU A 108 10.77 3.35 -11.79
N VAL A 109 10.15 2.51 -10.95
CA VAL A 109 10.48 2.39 -9.53
C VAL A 109 11.86 1.75 -9.31
N ALA A 110 12.23 0.77 -10.13
CA ALA A 110 13.56 0.15 -10.05
C ALA A 110 14.71 1.08 -10.47
N ASN A 111 14.43 2.12 -11.25
CA ASN A 111 15.44 3.01 -11.81
C ASN A 111 15.26 4.47 -11.36
N LEU A 112 14.91 4.71 -10.09
CA LEU A 112 14.67 6.06 -9.57
C LEU A 112 15.86 7.01 -9.78
N ASP A 113 17.08 6.50 -9.68
CA ASP A 113 18.30 7.31 -9.86
C ASP A 113 18.43 7.86 -11.29
N ALA A 114 17.79 7.25 -12.28
CA ALA A 114 17.76 7.68 -13.66
C ALA A 114 16.56 8.62 -13.97
N MET A 115 15.69 8.91 -13.00
CA MET A 115 14.51 9.75 -13.23
C MET A 115 14.88 11.24 -13.23
N PRO A 116 14.22 12.05 -14.06
CA PRO A 116 14.39 13.50 -14.00
C PRO A 116 14.03 14.04 -12.62
N MET A 117 14.83 14.98 -12.11
CA MET A 117 14.67 15.53 -10.76
C MET A 117 13.26 16.07 -10.49
N ALA A 118 12.61 16.65 -11.50
CA ALA A 118 11.26 17.19 -11.36
C ALA A 118 10.18 16.10 -11.14
N GLN A 119 10.36 14.90 -11.70
CA GLN A 119 9.43 13.76 -11.59
C GLN A 119 9.82 12.78 -10.50
N LEU A 120 11.06 12.81 -10.02
CA LEU A 120 11.62 11.82 -9.10
C LEU A 120 10.74 11.58 -7.86
N ALA A 121 10.35 12.64 -7.16
CA ALA A 121 9.54 12.52 -5.94
C ALA A 121 8.14 11.94 -6.23
N ALA A 122 7.52 12.34 -7.34
CA ALA A 122 6.23 11.83 -7.75
C ALA A 122 6.31 10.36 -8.17
N ILE A 123 7.31 9.97 -8.96
CA ILE A 123 7.52 8.58 -9.37
C ILE A 123 7.82 7.69 -8.15
N ARG A 124 8.70 8.14 -7.24
CA ARG A 124 8.99 7.41 -5.99
C ARG A 124 7.72 7.16 -5.18
N ASN A 125 6.90 8.19 -4.95
CA ASN A 125 5.72 8.10 -4.08
C ASN A 125 4.53 7.46 -4.80
N GLN A 126 4.18 7.91 -5.99
CA GLN A 126 2.98 7.47 -6.70
C GLN A 126 3.25 6.20 -7.50
N GLY A 127 4.41 6.12 -8.17
CA GLY A 127 4.85 4.90 -8.84
C GLY A 127 5.10 3.76 -7.85
N GLY A 128 5.77 4.05 -6.73
CA GLY A 128 5.93 3.11 -5.63
C GLY A 128 4.59 2.64 -5.09
N GLY A 129 3.65 3.57 -4.83
CA GLY A 129 2.29 3.24 -4.39
C GLY A 129 1.57 2.34 -5.38
N HIS A 130 1.60 2.66 -6.68
CA HIS A 130 0.98 1.82 -7.71
C HIS A 130 1.64 0.43 -7.81
N ALA A 131 2.96 0.36 -7.84
CA ALA A 131 3.69 -0.92 -7.92
C ALA A 131 3.45 -1.81 -6.69
N ASN A 132 3.56 -1.24 -5.48
CA ASN A 132 3.40 -1.98 -4.23
C ASN A 132 1.98 -2.54 -4.07
N HIS A 133 0.93 -1.75 -4.41
CA HIS A 133 -0.45 -2.20 -4.31
C HIS A 133 -0.80 -3.23 -5.39
N SER A 134 -0.33 -3.06 -6.65
CA SER A 134 -0.49 -4.08 -7.68
C SER A 134 0.09 -5.42 -7.24
N PHE A 135 1.29 -5.39 -6.67
CA PHE A 135 1.94 -6.57 -6.10
C PHE A 135 1.13 -7.18 -4.94
N LEU A 136 0.59 -6.34 -4.03
CA LEU A 136 -0.21 -6.79 -2.88
C LEU A 136 -1.43 -7.60 -3.33
N TRP A 137 -2.21 -7.07 -4.28
CA TRP A 137 -3.42 -7.75 -4.76
C TRP A 137 -3.14 -9.12 -5.35
N GLU A 138 -2.02 -9.29 -6.04
CA GLU A 138 -1.62 -10.56 -6.63
C GLU A 138 -1.17 -11.60 -5.59
N THR A 139 -0.72 -11.17 -4.41
CA THR A 139 -0.21 -12.05 -3.34
C THR A 139 -1.26 -12.36 -2.27
N LEU A 140 -2.43 -11.71 -2.31
CA LEU A 140 -3.58 -12.02 -1.47
C LEU A 140 -4.60 -12.90 -2.21
N GLY A 141 -5.42 -13.63 -1.46
CA GLY A 141 -6.45 -14.51 -2.00
C GLY A 141 -7.06 -15.38 -0.92
N LYS A 142 -7.83 -16.40 -1.32
CA LYS A 142 -8.23 -17.43 -0.37
C LYS A 142 -6.97 -18.13 0.10
N GLY A 143 -6.61 -17.89 1.36
CA GLY A 143 -5.35 -18.33 1.96
C GLY A 143 -5.17 -19.84 1.93
N GLY A 144 -3.98 -20.28 1.55
CA GLY A 144 -3.48 -21.61 1.83
C GLY A 144 -2.91 -21.67 3.25
N ALA A 145 -2.72 -22.88 3.79
CA ALA A 145 -2.25 -23.03 5.15
C ALA A 145 -0.78 -22.56 5.33
N ALA A 146 0.09 -22.78 4.31
CA ALA A 146 1.52 -22.47 4.38
C ALA A 146 2.15 -22.56 2.98
N PRO A 147 3.33 -21.96 2.76
CA PRO A 147 4.09 -22.17 1.54
C PRO A 147 4.52 -23.63 1.38
N SER A 148 4.73 -24.05 0.14
CA SER A 148 5.19 -25.38 -0.20
C SER A 148 6.40 -25.34 -1.15
N GLY A 149 6.97 -26.49 -1.48
CA GLY A 149 8.01 -26.63 -2.49
C GLY A 149 9.29 -25.84 -2.16
N GLU A 150 9.84 -25.17 -3.16
CA GLU A 150 11.13 -24.45 -3.05
C GLU A 150 11.06 -23.23 -2.14
N LEU A 151 9.91 -22.54 -2.09
CA LEU A 151 9.72 -21.40 -1.17
C LEU A 151 9.78 -21.87 0.29
N ALA A 152 9.08 -22.97 0.62
CA ALA A 152 9.11 -23.52 1.98
C ALA A 152 10.54 -23.89 2.40
N LYS A 153 11.28 -24.60 1.53
CA LYS A 153 12.69 -24.94 1.78
C LYS A 153 13.56 -23.70 2.00
N ALA A 154 13.37 -22.66 1.19
CA ALA A 154 14.13 -21.42 1.30
C ALA A 154 13.82 -20.66 2.59
N ILE A 155 12.55 -20.65 3.02
CA ILE A 155 12.12 -20.09 4.30
C ILE A 155 12.72 -20.86 5.47
N ASP A 156 12.64 -22.18 5.47
CA ASP A 156 13.21 -23.02 6.52
C ASP A 156 14.73 -22.87 6.61
N ALA A 157 15.43 -22.87 5.46
CA ALA A 157 16.87 -22.66 5.42
C ALA A 157 17.30 -21.30 5.96
N LYS A 158 16.51 -20.23 5.69
CA LYS A 158 16.87 -18.86 6.09
C LYS A 158 16.42 -18.52 7.51
N PHE A 159 15.24 -18.96 7.90
CA PHE A 159 14.60 -18.53 9.15
C PHE A 159 14.45 -19.63 10.20
N GLY A 160 14.79 -20.88 9.82
CA GLY A 160 14.69 -22.07 10.67
C GLY A 160 13.35 -22.79 10.59
N SER A 161 12.25 -22.06 10.43
CA SER A 161 10.90 -22.60 10.22
C SER A 161 9.95 -21.53 9.67
N PHE A 162 8.82 -21.97 9.15
CA PHE A 162 7.75 -21.06 8.74
C PHE A 162 7.20 -20.24 9.91
N SER A 163 7.02 -20.83 11.11
CA SER A 163 6.61 -20.09 12.31
C SER A 163 7.61 -19.00 12.68
N SER A 164 8.90 -19.30 12.68
CA SER A 164 9.95 -18.31 12.96
C SER A 164 9.99 -17.19 11.92
N PHE A 165 9.74 -17.51 10.65
CA PHE A 165 9.56 -16.51 9.60
C PHE A 165 8.37 -15.59 9.88
N GLN A 166 7.19 -16.17 10.22
CA GLN A 166 5.98 -15.39 10.55
C GLN A 166 6.22 -14.45 11.73
N GLU A 167 6.89 -14.93 12.79
CA GLU A 167 7.25 -14.12 13.96
C GLU A 167 8.15 -12.95 13.58
N LYS A 168 9.19 -13.20 12.78
CA LYS A 168 10.14 -12.18 12.32
C LYS A 168 9.48 -11.14 11.41
N LEU A 169 8.65 -11.56 10.44
CA LEU A 169 7.94 -10.65 9.56
C LEU A 169 6.90 -9.83 10.35
N THR A 170 6.21 -10.45 11.31
CA THR A 170 5.29 -9.75 12.22
C THR A 170 6.02 -8.68 13.03
N ALA A 171 7.17 -9.03 13.62
CA ALA A 171 7.97 -8.08 14.39
C ALA A 171 8.44 -6.90 13.53
N ALA A 172 8.87 -7.16 12.29
CA ALA A 172 9.26 -6.14 11.33
C ALA A 172 8.07 -5.21 10.98
N ALA A 173 6.91 -5.80 10.65
CA ALA A 173 5.70 -5.06 10.28
C ALA A 173 5.17 -4.17 11.43
N VAL A 174 5.13 -4.71 12.64
CA VAL A 174 4.71 -3.96 13.85
C VAL A 174 5.72 -2.88 14.21
N GLY A 175 7.01 -3.12 13.97
CA GLY A 175 8.11 -2.20 14.25
C GLY A 175 8.22 -1.01 13.30
N VAL A 176 7.52 -1.00 12.16
CA VAL A 176 7.51 0.16 11.25
C VAL A 176 6.90 1.37 11.96
N PHE A 177 7.68 2.42 12.12
CA PHE A 177 7.19 3.67 12.69
C PHE A 177 6.43 4.48 11.63
N GLY A 178 5.13 4.73 11.88
CA GLY A 178 4.27 5.43 10.93
C GLY A 178 3.81 4.53 9.78
N SER A 179 3.76 5.11 8.58
CA SER A 179 3.33 4.44 7.34
C SER A 179 4.49 3.76 6.65
N GLY A 180 4.24 2.59 6.09
CA GLY A 180 5.25 1.84 5.37
C GLY A 180 4.84 0.40 5.10
N TRP A 181 5.82 -0.43 4.81
CA TRP A 181 5.66 -1.82 4.43
C TRP A 181 6.68 -2.71 5.13
N ALA A 182 6.33 -3.97 5.32
CA ALA A 182 7.27 -5.03 5.66
C ALA A 182 7.28 -6.09 4.56
N TRP A 183 8.46 -6.55 4.18
CA TRP A 183 8.66 -7.37 3.01
C TRP A 183 9.42 -8.66 3.33
N LEU A 184 9.05 -9.75 2.67
CA LEU A 184 9.95 -10.83 2.35
C LEU A 184 10.51 -10.52 0.96
N VAL A 185 11.82 -10.39 0.87
CA VAL A 185 12.50 -10.10 -0.40
C VAL A 185 13.50 -11.20 -0.74
N ARG A 186 13.84 -11.28 -2.01
CA ARG A 186 14.96 -12.03 -2.50
C ARG A 186 16.06 -11.04 -2.92
N LEU A 187 17.20 -11.17 -2.26
CA LEU A 187 18.40 -10.38 -2.54
C LEU A 187 19.10 -10.84 -3.82
N PRO A 188 19.96 -10.02 -4.44
CA PRO A 188 20.92 -10.50 -5.42
C PRO A 188 21.67 -11.72 -4.88
N GLY A 189 21.80 -12.78 -5.70
CA GLY A 189 22.34 -14.09 -5.24
C GLY A 189 21.30 -15.05 -4.67
N GLY A 190 20.02 -14.65 -4.58
CA GLY A 190 18.90 -15.56 -4.31
C GLY A 190 18.56 -15.81 -2.85
N VAL A 191 19.23 -15.15 -1.91
CA VAL A 191 18.99 -15.28 -0.47
C VAL A 191 17.75 -14.52 -0.07
N LEU A 192 16.86 -15.13 0.75
CA LEU A 192 15.72 -14.44 1.33
C LEU A 192 16.15 -13.50 2.46
N ALA A 193 15.47 -12.36 2.57
CA ALA A 193 15.61 -11.42 3.68
C ALA A 193 14.25 -10.81 4.06
N ILE A 194 14.15 -10.33 5.29
CA ILE A 194 13.05 -9.47 5.74
C ILE A 194 13.59 -8.05 5.80
N GLU A 195 12.86 -7.10 5.21
CA GLU A 195 13.19 -5.69 5.28
C GLU A 195 11.92 -4.84 5.42
N THR A 196 12.07 -3.57 5.75
CA THR A 196 10.97 -2.61 5.84
C THR A 196 11.28 -1.39 5.01
N THR A 197 10.24 -0.78 4.43
CA THR A 197 10.36 0.48 3.70
C THR A 197 9.38 1.52 4.25
N PRO A 198 9.78 2.79 4.35
CA PRO A 198 8.88 3.85 4.76
C PRO A 198 7.97 4.26 3.60
N ASN A 199 6.78 4.77 3.93
CA ASN A 199 5.82 5.30 2.98
C ASN A 199 5.53 4.33 1.83
N GLN A 200 5.77 4.74 0.57
CA GLN A 200 5.59 3.92 -0.63
C GLN A 200 6.93 3.52 -1.28
N ASP A 201 8.03 3.64 -0.55
CA ASP A 201 9.31 3.11 -1.03
C ASP A 201 9.21 1.60 -1.26
N SER A 202 9.85 1.13 -2.32
CA SER A 202 9.80 -0.27 -2.74
C SER A 202 11.18 -0.93 -2.67
N PRO A 203 11.26 -2.21 -2.35
CA PRO A 203 12.51 -2.99 -2.46
C PRO A 203 13.15 -2.94 -3.85
N LEU A 204 12.35 -2.75 -4.89
CA LEU A 204 12.81 -2.63 -6.28
C LEU A 204 13.86 -1.53 -6.45
N THR A 205 13.73 -0.43 -5.70
CA THR A 205 14.62 0.74 -5.78
C THR A 205 16.08 0.41 -5.46
N VAL A 206 16.30 -0.63 -4.65
CA VAL A 206 17.64 -1.10 -4.26
C VAL A 206 18.00 -2.44 -4.90
N GLY A 207 17.27 -2.85 -5.96
CA GLY A 207 17.53 -4.08 -6.71
C GLY A 207 17.11 -5.37 -5.98
N HIS A 208 16.26 -5.27 -4.96
CA HIS A 208 15.71 -6.44 -4.27
C HIS A 208 14.38 -6.85 -4.92
N THR A 209 14.14 -8.17 -5.04
CA THR A 209 12.90 -8.70 -5.62
C THR A 209 11.87 -8.96 -4.53
N PRO A 210 10.71 -8.27 -4.52
CA PRO A 210 9.62 -8.56 -3.58
C PRO A 210 9.07 -9.98 -3.78
N VAL A 211 8.88 -10.71 -2.69
CA VAL A 211 8.26 -12.05 -2.67
C VAL A 211 6.92 -12.01 -1.93
N LEU A 212 6.85 -11.27 -0.83
CA LEU A 212 5.63 -11.01 -0.06
C LEU A 212 5.72 -9.60 0.54
N GLY A 213 4.61 -8.85 0.59
CA GLY A 213 4.57 -7.50 1.14
C GLY A 213 3.36 -7.27 2.05
N VAL A 214 3.59 -6.76 3.25
CA VAL A 214 2.54 -6.38 4.21
C VAL A 214 2.45 -4.86 4.25
N ASP A 215 1.32 -4.31 3.83
CA ASP A 215 1.02 -2.88 3.96
C ASP A 215 0.66 -2.57 5.41
N VAL A 216 1.42 -1.69 6.06
CA VAL A 216 1.15 -1.25 7.43
C VAL A 216 0.75 0.22 7.52
N TRP A 217 0.38 0.83 6.40
CA TRP A 217 -0.37 2.08 6.40
C TRP A 217 -1.70 1.87 7.13
N GLU A 218 -2.17 2.84 7.90
CA GLU A 218 -3.43 2.72 8.65
C GLU A 218 -4.64 2.49 7.73
N HIS A 219 -4.63 3.02 6.50
CA HIS A 219 -5.71 2.78 5.55
C HIS A 219 -5.91 1.29 5.19
N ALA A 220 -4.89 0.45 5.36
CA ALA A 220 -4.97 -0.98 5.06
C ALA A 220 -5.74 -1.77 6.14
N TYR A 221 -5.93 -1.21 7.36
CA TYR A 221 -6.46 -2.01 8.47
C TYR A 221 -7.32 -1.25 9.48
N TYR A 222 -7.35 0.09 9.47
CA TYR A 222 -7.90 0.86 10.59
C TYR A 222 -9.41 0.67 10.77
N LEU A 223 -10.19 0.48 9.71
CA LEU A 223 -11.65 0.28 9.82
C LEU A 223 -11.97 -0.94 10.68
N LYS A 224 -11.27 -2.05 10.48
CA LYS A 224 -11.49 -3.31 11.17
C LYS A 224 -10.70 -3.43 12.48
N TYR A 225 -9.41 -3.13 12.44
CA TYR A 225 -8.48 -3.41 13.54
C TYR A 225 -8.17 -2.20 14.42
N LYS A 226 -8.59 -0.98 14.01
CA LYS A 226 -8.32 0.28 14.71
C LYS A 226 -6.78 0.43 14.93
N ASN A 227 -6.37 0.72 16.15
CA ASN A 227 -4.97 0.85 16.52
C ASN A 227 -4.24 -0.49 16.74
N LYS A 228 -4.90 -1.62 16.47
CA LYS A 228 -4.34 -2.96 16.76
C LYS A 228 -3.59 -3.53 15.56
N ARG A 229 -2.54 -2.85 15.10
CA ARG A 229 -1.69 -3.33 14.00
C ARG A 229 -1.20 -4.78 14.21
N PRO A 230 -0.82 -5.25 15.43
CA PRO A 230 -0.43 -6.65 15.62
C PRO A 230 -1.54 -7.66 15.26
N ASP A 231 -2.81 -7.37 15.58
CA ASP A 231 -3.94 -8.25 15.25
C ASP A 231 -4.16 -8.31 13.73
N TYR A 232 -4.04 -7.17 13.05
CA TYR A 232 -4.08 -7.11 11.58
C TYR A 232 -2.98 -7.94 10.95
N VAL A 233 -1.72 -7.76 11.37
CA VAL A 233 -0.58 -8.51 10.79
C VAL A 233 -0.72 -10.01 11.04
N LYS A 234 -1.26 -10.43 12.18
CA LYS A 234 -1.56 -11.82 12.44
C LYS A 234 -2.63 -12.37 11.50
N ALA A 235 -3.70 -11.60 11.26
CA ALA A 235 -4.79 -11.99 10.34
C ALA A 235 -4.33 -12.00 8.87
N TYR A 236 -3.40 -11.14 8.50
CA TYR A 236 -2.84 -11.03 7.15
C TYR A 236 -2.37 -12.39 6.61
N PHE A 237 -1.66 -13.19 7.41
CA PHE A 237 -1.14 -14.49 6.98
C PHE A 237 -2.24 -15.48 6.55
N SER A 238 -3.45 -15.32 7.05
CA SER A 238 -4.60 -16.16 6.67
C SER A 238 -5.21 -15.77 5.32
N ALA A 239 -4.87 -14.61 4.80
CA ALA A 239 -5.31 -14.12 3.50
C ALA A 239 -4.21 -14.19 2.42
N VAL A 240 -3.03 -14.71 2.74
CA VAL A 240 -1.93 -14.85 1.77
C VAL A 240 -2.20 -16.01 0.82
N ASN A 241 -2.12 -15.75 -0.47
CA ASN A 241 -2.11 -16.76 -1.52
C ASN A 241 -0.68 -17.32 -1.70
N TRP A 242 -0.35 -18.37 -0.96
CA TRP A 242 0.99 -18.96 -0.96
C TRP A 242 1.41 -19.54 -2.30
N ASP A 243 0.48 -19.92 -3.17
CA ASP A 243 0.79 -20.37 -4.53
C ASP A 243 1.29 -19.20 -5.39
N ALA A 244 0.59 -18.04 -5.30
CA ALA A 244 1.03 -16.82 -5.98
C ALA A 244 2.38 -16.33 -5.43
N VAL A 245 2.58 -16.35 -4.12
CA VAL A 245 3.86 -16.00 -3.48
C VAL A 245 4.99 -16.94 -3.93
N SER A 246 4.70 -18.25 -4.07
CA SER A 246 5.67 -19.23 -4.58
C SER A 246 6.02 -18.97 -6.05
N ALA A 247 5.05 -18.56 -6.87
CA ALA A 247 5.30 -18.14 -8.25
C ALA A 247 6.21 -16.91 -8.31
N LYS A 248 5.94 -15.86 -7.51
CA LYS A 248 6.80 -14.66 -7.41
C LYS A 248 8.24 -15.02 -6.99
N PHE A 249 8.39 -15.94 -6.04
CA PHE A 249 9.70 -16.43 -5.64
C PHE A 249 10.43 -17.17 -6.77
N ALA A 250 9.72 -17.96 -7.58
CA ALA A 250 10.28 -18.69 -8.71
C ALA A 250 10.68 -17.76 -9.87
N ASP A 251 9.84 -16.76 -10.19
CA ASP A 251 10.10 -15.79 -11.26
C ASP A 251 11.33 -14.94 -10.96
N GLY A 252 11.50 -14.50 -9.74
CA GLY A 252 12.72 -13.81 -9.32
C GLY A 252 14.01 -14.66 -9.43
N LYS A 253 13.93 -15.97 -9.68
CA LYS A 253 15.11 -16.81 -9.98
C LYS A 253 15.57 -16.68 -11.43
N LYS A 254 14.74 -16.10 -12.32
CA LYS A 254 15.01 -15.97 -13.76
C LYS A 254 15.61 -14.61 -14.14
N ALA A 255 15.63 -13.67 -13.20
CA ALA A 255 16.25 -12.35 -13.32
C ALA A 255 17.64 -12.36 -12.67
#